data_8f9571268e7a84705a46231fee383b45
#
_entry.id   8f9571268e7a84705a46231fee383b45
#
_cell.length_a   1.000
_cell.length_b   1.000
_cell.length_c   1.000
_cell.angle_alpha   90.00
_cell.angle_beta   90.00
_cell.angle_gamma   90.00
#
_symmetry.space_group_name_H-M   'P 1'
#
loop_
_entity.id
_entity.type
_entity.pdbx_description
1 polymer ?
#
loop_
_entity_poly.entity_id
_entity_poly.type
_entity_poly.pdbx_seq_one_letter_code
_entity_poly.pdbx_strand_id
1 'polypeptide(L)'
;MNVEAAGSSRRPRVAVIDYGMGNLRSVSRAMVAAGADAYLAATPRAAEGADAVVFPGQGAMADCMGCIRRNDFEGFIKEWIAADRPFLGVCMGLQVLFERSEEAAVPGLGVFPGVVTRFPSQPGLRIPHMGWNEAVFKAASPLTAGLNVAGEPFYFVHSYRVVATEPSLVWCETDYAGRFVSGVRRGRVLATQFHPEKSQVKGLQLYRNFLTLADR
;
A
#
# COMPACT_ATOMS: atom_id res chain seq x y z
N MET A 1 -7.33 -30.63 -35.58
CA MET A 1 -6.55 -30.16 -34.41
C MET A 1 -7.27 -28.93 -33.89
N ASN A 2 -8.05 -29.10 -32.83
CA ASN A 2 -8.77 -28.01 -32.17
C ASN A 2 -7.74 -27.23 -31.33
N VAL A 3 -7.52 -25.95 -31.69
CA VAL A 3 -6.84 -25.00 -30.82
C VAL A 3 -7.87 -24.64 -29.75
N GLU A 4 -7.72 -25.21 -28.54
CA GLU A 4 -8.44 -24.74 -27.36
C GLU A 4 -8.15 -23.26 -27.16
N ALA A 5 -9.21 -22.46 -27.23
CA ALA A 5 -9.15 -21.04 -26.91
C ALA A 5 -8.72 -20.91 -25.43
N ALA A 6 -7.56 -20.29 -25.21
CA ALA A 6 -7.12 -19.91 -23.89
C ALA A 6 -8.24 -19.11 -23.21
N GLY A 7 -8.77 -19.65 -22.09
CA GLY A 7 -9.87 -19.07 -21.36
C GLY A 7 -9.55 -17.60 -21.04
N SER A 8 -10.49 -16.72 -21.34
CA SER A 8 -10.50 -15.33 -20.93
C SER A 8 -10.53 -15.30 -19.40
N SER A 9 -9.35 -15.17 -18.76
CA SER A 9 -9.31 -14.99 -17.32
C SER A 9 -10.02 -13.67 -16.98
N ARG A 10 -11.06 -13.76 -16.17
CA ARG A 10 -11.81 -12.59 -15.68
C ARG A 10 -10.83 -11.60 -15.03
N ARG A 11 -10.96 -10.33 -15.37
CA ARG A 11 -10.16 -9.29 -14.69
C ARG A 11 -10.47 -9.29 -13.19
N PRO A 12 -9.45 -9.25 -12.31
CA PRO A 12 -9.67 -9.18 -10.87
C PRO A 12 -10.48 -7.94 -10.50
N ARG A 13 -11.54 -8.12 -9.70
CA ARG A 13 -12.32 -7.02 -9.15
C ARG A 13 -11.60 -6.43 -7.97
N VAL A 14 -11.21 -5.16 -8.07
CA VAL A 14 -10.44 -4.46 -7.04
C VAL A 14 -11.25 -3.33 -6.43
N ALA A 15 -11.54 -3.44 -5.14
CA ALA A 15 -12.16 -2.36 -4.38
C ALA A 15 -11.09 -1.36 -3.93
N VAL A 16 -11.17 -0.14 -4.44
CA VAL A 16 -10.41 1.00 -3.92
C VAL A 16 -11.25 1.65 -2.83
N ILE A 17 -10.80 1.58 -1.59
CA ILE A 17 -11.56 2.09 -0.44
C ILE A 17 -11.68 3.60 -0.52
N ASP A 18 -12.93 4.09 -0.57
CA ASP A 18 -13.30 5.49 -0.48
C ASP A 18 -13.83 5.80 0.93
N TYR A 19 -12.92 6.19 1.80
CA TYR A 19 -13.24 6.63 3.17
C TYR A 19 -13.30 8.17 3.31
N GLY A 20 -13.39 8.87 2.18
CA GLY A 20 -13.46 10.34 2.11
C GLY A 20 -12.11 11.03 1.96
N MET A 21 -11.01 10.29 1.86
CA MET A 21 -9.65 10.82 1.68
C MET A 21 -8.86 9.97 0.68
N GLY A 22 -7.74 10.51 0.18
CA GLY A 22 -6.84 9.78 -0.69
C GLY A 22 -6.92 10.20 -2.16
N ASN A 23 -5.90 9.81 -2.94
CA ASN A 23 -5.83 10.04 -4.37
C ASN A 23 -6.57 8.94 -5.15
N LEU A 24 -7.86 8.78 -4.85
CA LEU A 24 -8.71 7.68 -5.31
C LEU A 24 -8.70 7.52 -6.82
N ARG A 25 -8.82 8.66 -7.56
CA ARG A 25 -8.89 8.64 -9.03
C ARG A 25 -7.61 8.12 -9.67
N SER A 26 -6.45 8.57 -9.18
CA SER A 26 -5.16 8.14 -9.73
C SER A 26 -4.90 6.68 -9.44
N VAL A 27 -5.20 6.20 -8.22
CA VAL A 27 -5.06 4.80 -7.83
C VAL A 27 -6.00 3.90 -8.64
N SER A 28 -7.29 4.26 -8.74
CA SER A 28 -8.27 3.49 -9.53
C SER A 28 -7.86 3.41 -11.01
N ARG A 29 -7.44 4.53 -11.62
CA ARG A 29 -6.97 4.54 -13.02
C ARG A 29 -5.72 3.70 -13.21
N ALA A 30 -4.77 3.75 -12.28
CA ALA A 30 -3.56 2.95 -12.33
C ALA A 30 -3.87 1.45 -12.20
N MET A 31 -4.83 1.06 -11.33
CA MET A 31 -5.31 -0.31 -11.21
C MET A 31 -5.98 -0.81 -12.50
N VAL A 32 -6.81 0.01 -13.14
CA VAL A 32 -7.41 -0.31 -14.44
C VAL A 32 -6.32 -0.48 -15.51
N ALA A 33 -5.33 0.41 -15.56
CA ALA A 33 -4.21 0.31 -16.48
C ALA A 33 -3.30 -0.92 -16.20
N ALA A 34 -3.28 -1.40 -14.96
CA ALA A 34 -2.60 -2.64 -14.59
C ALA A 34 -3.38 -3.92 -14.97
N GLY A 35 -4.67 -3.80 -15.33
CA GLY A 35 -5.50 -4.92 -15.80
C GLY A 35 -6.66 -5.29 -14.87
N ALA A 36 -6.92 -4.54 -13.81
CA ALA A 36 -8.03 -4.78 -12.90
C ALA A 36 -9.37 -4.22 -13.42
N ASP A 37 -10.47 -4.79 -12.90
CA ASP A 37 -11.78 -4.15 -12.84
C ASP A 37 -11.88 -3.40 -11.50
N ALA A 38 -11.36 -2.15 -11.48
CA ALA A 38 -11.25 -1.35 -10.28
C ALA A 38 -12.45 -0.43 -10.09
N TYR A 39 -13.00 -0.39 -8.88
CA TYR A 39 -14.13 0.45 -8.50
C TYR A 39 -13.92 1.10 -7.14
N LEU A 40 -14.62 2.20 -6.88
CA LEU A 40 -14.60 2.86 -5.58
C LEU A 40 -15.63 2.20 -4.66
N ALA A 41 -15.20 1.82 -3.48
CA ALA A 41 -16.03 1.24 -2.44
C ALA A 41 -16.19 2.24 -1.28
N ALA A 42 -17.34 2.92 -1.23
CA ALA A 42 -17.64 3.91 -0.21
C ALA A 42 -18.17 3.30 1.10
N THR A 43 -18.41 2.00 1.14
CA THR A 43 -18.84 1.25 2.33
C THR A 43 -18.13 -0.10 2.38
N PRO A 44 -17.95 -0.70 3.58
CA PRO A 44 -17.44 -2.06 3.73
C PRO A 44 -18.20 -3.08 2.88
N ARG A 45 -19.52 -3.02 2.89
CA ARG A 45 -20.40 -3.91 2.11
C ARG A 45 -20.11 -3.86 0.60
N ALA A 46 -19.80 -2.68 0.07
CA ALA A 46 -19.44 -2.54 -1.34
C ALA A 46 -18.11 -3.23 -1.68
N ALA A 47 -17.20 -3.40 -0.69
CA ALA A 47 -15.91 -4.03 -0.87
C ALA A 47 -15.89 -5.55 -0.63
N GLU A 48 -16.90 -6.14 0.06
CA GLU A 48 -16.92 -7.55 0.46
C GLU A 48 -16.70 -8.53 -0.70
N GLY A 49 -17.32 -8.26 -1.86
CA GLY A 49 -17.24 -9.11 -3.06
C GLY A 49 -16.03 -8.87 -3.97
N ALA A 50 -15.04 -8.09 -3.53
CA ALA A 50 -13.81 -7.86 -4.29
C ALA A 50 -12.86 -9.06 -4.21
N ASP A 51 -12.02 -9.22 -5.23
CA ASP A 51 -10.93 -10.19 -5.22
C ASP A 51 -9.70 -9.61 -4.48
N ALA A 52 -9.54 -8.28 -4.49
CA ALA A 52 -8.49 -7.55 -3.77
C ALA A 52 -8.99 -6.19 -3.30
N VAL A 53 -8.34 -5.67 -2.26
CA VAL A 53 -8.59 -4.34 -1.71
C VAL A 53 -7.34 -3.47 -1.84
N VAL A 54 -7.52 -2.23 -2.28
CA VAL A 54 -6.50 -1.20 -2.22
C VAL A 54 -6.96 -0.07 -1.31
N PHE A 55 -6.10 0.26 -0.36
CA PHE A 55 -6.34 1.35 0.58
C PHE A 55 -5.36 2.50 0.33
N PRO A 56 -5.75 3.49 -0.48
CA PRO A 56 -4.97 4.71 -0.67
C PRO A 56 -5.12 5.62 0.53
N GLY A 57 -4.05 6.25 0.98
CA GLY A 57 -4.12 7.20 2.07
C GLY A 57 -3.28 8.44 1.81
N GLN A 58 -3.78 9.58 2.31
CA GLN A 58 -3.06 10.86 2.32
C GLN A 58 -3.52 11.72 3.51
N GLY A 59 -2.80 12.80 3.79
CA GLY A 59 -3.11 13.72 4.89
C GLY A 59 -2.53 13.24 6.22
N ALA A 60 -3.11 13.69 7.33
CA ALA A 60 -2.66 13.37 8.68
C ALA A 60 -3.28 12.09 9.23
N MET A 61 -2.54 11.41 10.11
CA MET A 61 -2.97 10.15 10.73
C MET A 61 -4.31 10.27 11.47
N ALA A 62 -4.52 11.37 12.21
CA ALA A 62 -5.75 11.59 12.98
C ALA A 62 -6.98 11.71 12.07
N ASP A 63 -6.86 12.47 10.98
CA ASP A 63 -7.95 12.66 10.02
C ASP A 63 -8.27 11.34 9.31
N CYS A 64 -7.23 10.62 8.90
CA CYS A 64 -7.35 9.32 8.24
C CYS A 64 -8.08 8.31 9.14
N MET A 65 -7.63 8.14 10.39
CA MET A 65 -8.26 7.23 11.35
C MET A 65 -9.69 7.67 11.70
N GLY A 66 -9.92 8.99 11.82
CA GLY A 66 -11.26 9.53 12.02
C GLY A 66 -12.22 9.18 10.88
N CYS A 67 -11.76 9.30 9.62
CA CYS A 67 -12.55 8.93 8.45
C CYS A 67 -12.78 7.41 8.35
N ILE A 68 -11.76 6.59 8.61
CA ILE A 68 -11.88 5.11 8.65
C ILE A 68 -12.97 4.69 9.63
N ARG A 69 -12.99 5.26 10.82
CA ARG A 69 -13.98 4.93 11.87
C ARG A 69 -15.38 5.42 11.54
N ARG A 70 -15.53 6.65 11.06
CA ARG A 70 -16.85 7.21 10.69
C ARG A 70 -17.52 6.46 9.54
N ASN A 71 -16.74 5.81 8.67
CA ASN A 71 -17.25 5.04 7.54
C ASN A 71 -17.19 3.52 7.77
N ASP A 72 -17.02 3.08 9.02
CA ASP A 72 -17.03 1.68 9.47
C ASP A 72 -16.00 0.76 8.82
N PHE A 73 -14.92 1.32 8.25
CA PHE A 73 -13.89 0.53 7.58
C PHE A 73 -12.89 -0.13 8.54
N GLU A 74 -12.82 0.26 9.83
CA GLU A 74 -11.83 -0.29 10.77
C GLU A 74 -11.97 -1.81 10.93
N GLY A 75 -13.19 -2.30 11.23
CA GLY A 75 -13.47 -3.73 11.36
C GLY A 75 -13.22 -4.49 10.06
N PHE A 76 -13.76 -3.96 8.96
CA PHE A 76 -13.59 -4.55 7.63
C PHE A 76 -12.13 -4.76 7.25
N ILE A 77 -11.27 -3.73 7.42
CA ILE A 77 -9.85 -3.82 7.07
C ILE A 77 -9.15 -4.88 7.93
N LYS A 78 -9.41 -4.89 9.24
CA LYS A 78 -8.83 -5.87 10.17
C LYS A 78 -9.23 -7.31 9.81
N GLU A 79 -10.50 -7.55 9.55
CA GLU A 79 -11.02 -8.87 9.16
C GLU A 79 -10.48 -9.32 7.81
N TRP A 80 -10.43 -8.41 6.82
CA TRP A 80 -9.88 -8.68 5.49
C TRP A 80 -8.42 -9.14 5.56
N ILE A 81 -7.62 -8.43 6.35
CA ILE A 81 -6.20 -8.72 6.54
C ILE A 81 -6.00 -9.99 7.38
N ALA A 82 -6.79 -10.20 8.43
CA ALA A 82 -6.72 -11.41 9.25
C ALA A 82 -7.05 -12.69 8.44
N ALA A 83 -7.91 -12.57 7.43
CA ALA A 83 -8.23 -13.65 6.49
C ALA A 83 -7.17 -13.83 5.38
N ASP A 84 -6.04 -13.14 5.44
CA ASP A 84 -4.96 -13.12 4.44
C ASP A 84 -5.48 -12.87 3.01
N ARG A 85 -6.52 -12.05 2.85
CA ARG A 85 -7.04 -11.65 1.56
C ARG A 85 -6.13 -10.58 0.93
N PRO A 86 -5.99 -10.50 -0.42
CA PRO A 86 -5.14 -9.54 -1.09
C PRO A 86 -5.45 -8.11 -0.69
N PHE A 87 -4.47 -7.43 -0.09
CA PHE A 87 -4.59 -6.06 0.39
C PHE A 87 -3.34 -5.26 0.03
N LEU A 88 -3.52 -4.04 -0.44
CA LEU A 88 -2.43 -3.10 -0.71
C LEU A 88 -2.71 -1.74 -0.06
N GLY A 89 -1.95 -1.41 0.99
CA GLY A 89 -1.92 -0.07 1.58
C GLY A 89 -0.92 0.84 0.84
N VAL A 90 -1.31 2.10 0.54
CA VAL A 90 -0.44 3.07 -0.15
C VAL A 90 -0.26 4.31 0.72
N CYS A 91 0.98 4.67 1.00
CA CYS A 91 1.42 5.85 1.77
C CYS A 91 0.81 5.86 3.19
N MET A 92 -0.17 6.72 3.49
CA MET A 92 -0.90 6.68 4.76
C MET A 92 -1.56 5.32 4.98
N GLY A 93 -1.93 4.61 3.91
CA GLY A 93 -2.44 3.23 3.98
C GLY A 93 -1.43 2.21 4.53
N LEU A 94 -0.13 2.48 4.48
CA LEU A 94 0.88 1.75 5.22
C LEU A 94 0.87 2.16 6.70
N GLN A 95 0.89 3.47 6.98
CA GLN A 95 1.09 3.99 8.33
C GLN A 95 -0.05 3.63 9.28
N VAL A 96 -1.30 3.68 8.82
CA VAL A 96 -2.48 3.32 9.63
C VAL A 96 -2.50 1.85 10.07
N LEU A 97 -1.75 0.95 9.42
CA LEU A 97 -1.69 -0.46 9.82
C LEU A 97 -0.91 -0.68 11.11
N PHE A 98 -0.08 0.28 11.52
CA PHE A 98 0.73 0.19 12.74
C PHE A 98 -0.06 0.60 13.99
N GLU A 99 0.53 0.40 15.17
CA GLU A 99 -0.16 0.58 16.46
C GLU A 99 -0.43 2.04 16.79
N ARG A 100 0.53 2.95 16.48
CA ARG A 100 0.46 4.37 16.83
C ARG A 100 1.39 5.23 15.97
N SER A 101 1.17 6.54 16.02
CA SER A 101 2.00 7.52 15.31
C SER A 101 2.41 8.66 16.25
N GLU A 102 3.62 9.18 16.08
CA GLU A 102 4.06 10.43 16.71
C GLU A 102 3.35 11.67 16.15
N GLU A 103 2.71 11.55 14.99
CA GLU A 103 1.96 12.65 14.36
C GLU A 103 0.72 13.03 15.18
N ALA A 104 0.09 12.06 15.84
CA ALA A 104 -1.12 12.29 16.61
C ALA A 104 -1.26 11.26 17.74
N ALA A 105 -1.87 11.69 18.85
CA ALA A 105 -2.21 10.80 19.98
C ALA A 105 -3.42 9.89 19.65
N VAL A 106 -3.46 9.34 18.45
CA VAL A 106 -4.54 8.46 17.98
C VAL A 106 -3.95 7.09 17.64
N PRO A 107 -4.52 5.99 18.13
CA PRO A 107 -4.07 4.66 17.74
C PRO A 107 -4.37 4.41 16.27
N GLY A 108 -3.45 3.71 15.59
CA GLY A 108 -3.69 3.12 14.28
C GLY A 108 -4.58 1.88 14.35
N LEU A 109 -4.55 1.07 13.31
CA LEU A 109 -5.32 -0.18 13.25
C LEU A 109 -4.70 -1.31 14.09
N GLY A 110 -3.40 -1.21 14.42
CA GLY A 110 -2.69 -2.23 15.21
C GLY A 110 -2.60 -3.60 14.52
N VAL A 111 -2.59 -3.63 13.20
CA VAL A 111 -2.43 -4.86 12.39
C VAL A 111 -0.99 -5.34 12.42
N PHE A 112 -0.05 -4.42 12.40
CA PHE A 112 1.39 -4.66 12.46
C PHE A 112 1.99 -4.05 13.72
N PRO A 113 2.88 -4.75 14.43
CA PRO A 113 3.55 -4.21 15.60
C PRO A 113 4.59 -3.17 15.20
N GLY A 114 4.61 -2.05 15.94
CA GLY A 114 5.54 -0.95 15.72
C GLY A 114 4.87 0.41 15.70
N VAL A 115 5.64 1.42 15.37
CA VAL A 115 5.23 2.82 15.48
C VAL A 115 5.55 3.59 14.21
N VAL A 116 4.84 4.69 13.99
CA VAL A 116 5.12 5.67 12.93
C VAL A 116 5.82 6.87 13.58
N THR A 117 7.04 7.18 13.14
CA THR A 117 7.85 8.25 13.71
C THR A 117 8.15 9.32 12.67
N ARG A 118 8.39 10.55 13.12
CA ARG A 118 8.83 11.61 12.22
C ARG A 118 10.29 11.39 11.80
N PHE A 119 10.67 11.82 10.59
CA PHE A 119 12.07 11.90 10.22
C PHE A 119 12.83 12.87 11.16
N PRO A 120 14.06 12.52 11.55
CA PRO A 120 14.86 13.41 12.39
C PRO A 120 15.18 14.70 11.65
N SER A 121 15.09 15.83 12.35
CA SER A 121 15.55 17.11 11.79
C SER A 121 17.08 17.10 11.74
N GLN A 122 17.64 17.26 10.55
CA GLN A 122 19.09 17.29 10.31
C GLN A 122 19.43 18.43 9.35
N PRO A 123 20.60 19.10 9.50
CA PRO A 123 21.06 20.10 8.54
C PRO A 123 21.12 19.52 7.12
N GLY A 124 20.50 20.21 6.15
CA GLY A 124 20.48 19.80 4.76
C GLY A 124 19.40 18.76 4.39
N LEU A 125 18.74 18.14 5.37
CA LEU A 125 17.64 17.21 5.12
C LEU A 125 16.31 17.97 4.96
N ARG A 126 15.65 17.78 3.83
CA ARG A 126 14.32 18.36 3.59
C ARG A 126 13.24 17.43 4.11
N ILE A 127 12.30 17.93 4.91
CA ILE A 127 11.10 17.25 5.34
C ILE A 127 9.90 18.05 4.82
N PRO A 128 8.97 17.43 4.06
CA PRO A 128 8.84 16.00 3.77
C PRO A 128 9.93 15.44 2.85
N HIS A 129 10.21 14.12 2.95
CA HIS A 129 10.87 13.34 1.92
C HIS A 129 9.98 13.39 0.68
N MET A 130 10.37 14.13 -0.34
CA MET A 130 9.57 14.37 -1.53
C MET A 130 10.43 14.20 -2.78
N GLY A 131 9.99 13.31 -3.68
CA GLY A 131 10.65 13.05 -4.94
C GLY A 131 10.90 11.57 -5.18
N TRP A 132 11.74 11.29 -6.18
CA TRP A 132 12.14 9.94 -6.55
C TRP A 132 13.25 9.44 -5.64
N ASN A 133 13.10 8.21 -5.14
CA ASN A 133 14.12 7.53 -4.37
C ASN A 133 14.01 6.01 -4.57
N GLU A 134 15.04 5.27 -4.25
CA GLU A 134 15.14 3.85 -4.51
C GLU A 134 14.55 3.01 -3.37
N ALA A 135 13.67 2.06 -3.71
CA ALA A 135 13.24 1.01 -2.83
C ALA A 135 14.09 -0.24 -3.08
N VAL A 136 14.83 -0.67 -2.07
CA VAL A 136 15.66 -1.87 -2.07
C VAL A 136 14.87 -3.01 -1.46
N PHE A 137 14.51 -4.01 -2.26
CA PHE A 137 13.71 -5.15 -1.82
C PHE A 137 14.57 -6.19 -1.13
N LYS A 138 14.03 -6.87 -0.12
CA LYS A 138 14.76 -7.91 0.64
C LYS A 138 15.06 -9.16 -0.19
N ALA A 139 14.22 -9.49 -1.16
CA ALA A 139 14.39 -10.65 -2.03
C ALA A 139 13.63 -10.51 -3.35
N ALA A 140 14.08 -11.20 -4.37
CA ALA A 140 13.32 -11.42 -5.58
C ALA A 140 12.11 -12.34 -5.28
N SER A 141 10.97 -12.03 -5.88
CA SER A 141 9.72 -12.77 -5.72
C SER A 141 8.78 -12.46 -6.89
N PRO A 142 7.68 -13.19 -7.08
CA PRO A 142 6.68 -12.81 -8.08
C PRO A 142 6.19 -11.35 -7.93
N LEU A 143 6.16 -10.82 -6.70
CA LEU A 143 5.76 -9.43 -6.43
C LEU A 143 6.80 -8.38 -6.85
N THR A 144 8.04 -8.79 -7.09
CA THR A 144 9.12 -7.93 -7.61
C THR A 144 9.47 -8.23 -9.06
N ALA A 145 8.68 -9.05 -9.75
CA ALA A 145 8.91 -9.39 -11.16
C ALA A 145 8.95 -8.12 -12.03
N GLY A 146 10.01 -7.98 -12.83
CA GLY A 146 10.23 -6.80 -13.70
C GLY A 146 10.66 -5.53 -12.97
N LEU A 147 10.96 -5.60 -11.65
CA LEU A 147 11.54 -4.54 -10.84
C LEU A 147 13.01 -4.83 -10.55
N ASN A 148 13.80 -3.77 -10.35
CA ASN A 148 15.17 -3.90 -9.87
C ASN A 148 15.18 -4.10 -8.35
N VAL A 149 15.46 -5.31 -7.90
CA VAL A 149 15.45 -5.65 -6.46
C VAL A 149 16.52 -4.87 -5.66
N ALA A 150 17.64 -4.54 -6.29
CA ALA A 150 18.75 -3.82 -5.67
C ALA A 150 18.51 -2.30 -5.53
N GLY A 151 17.44 -1.77 -6.12
CA GLY A 151 17.08 -0.34 -6.03
C GLY A 151 16.18 0.06 -7.20
N GLU A 152 14.86 0.00 -7.01
CA GLU A 152 13.88 0.46 -7.99
C GLU A 152 13.38 1.85 -7.62
N PRO A 153 13.46 2.85 -8.52
CA PRO A 153 12.97 4.19 -8.26
C PRO A 153 11.45 4.25 -8.14
N PHE A 154 10.97 4.84 -7.03
CA PHE A 154 9.56 5.18 -6.81
C PHE A 154 9.43 6.61 -6.30
N TYR A 155 8.22 7.17 -6.41
CA TYR A 155 7.91 8.50 -5.93
C TYR A 155 7.43 8.49 -4.47
N PHE A 156 8.06 9.31 -3.63
CA PHE A 156 7.75 9.49 -2.21
C PHE A 156 7.23 10.90 -1.94
N VAL A 157 6.36 11.04 -0.96
CA VAL A 157 5.95 12.31 -0.36
C VAL A 157 5.42 12.08 1.04
N HIS A 158 6.29 12.12 2.06
CA HIS A 158 5.90 11.87 3.45
C HIS A 158 6.89 12.49 4.46
N SER A 159 6.40 12.84 5.65
CA SER A 159 7.21 13.37 6.77
C SER A 159 7.45 12.34 7.87
N TYR A 160 6.69 11.25 7.87
CA TYR A 160 6.72 10.20 8.86
C TYR A 160 7.07 8.87 8.20
N ARG A 161 7.70 7.98 8.97
CA ARG A 161 8.14 6.65 8.54
C ARG A 161 7.73 5.59 9.55
N VAL A 162 7.53 4.37 9.10
CA VAL A 162 7.24 3.24 9.99
C VAL A 162 8.55 2.69 10.59
N VAL A 163 8.48 2.31 11.87
CA VAL A 163 9.48 1.53 12.59
C VAL A 163 8.81 0.24 13.02
N ALA A 164 8.96 -0.79 12.18
CA ALA A 164 8.42 -2.11 12.45
C ALA A 164 9.28 -2.81 13.51
N THR A 165 8.65 -3.41 14.54
CA THR A 165 9.35 -4.17 15.57
C THR A 165 9.52 -5.64 15.18
N GLU A 166 8.86 -6.10 14.13
CA GLU A 166 8.97 -7.43 13.55
C GLU A 166 9.74 -7.38 12.23
N PRO A 167 11.02 -7.82 12.18
CA PRO A 167 11.86 -7.72 10.97
C PRO A 167 11.33 -8.51 9.77
N SER A 168 10.58 -9.59 10.00
CA SER A 168 9.98 -10.41 8.94
C SER A 168 8.93 -9.67 8.11
N LEU A 169 8.37 -8.58 8.63
CA LEU A 169 7.44 -7.71 7.90
C LEU A 169 8.13 -6.89 6.81
N VAL A 170 9.43 -6.61 6.95
CA VAL A 170 10.14 -5.68 6.06
C VAL A 170 10.28 -6.28 4.67
N TRP A 171 9.56 -5.72 3.71
CA TRP A 171 9.61 -6.12 2.31
C TRP A 171 10.64 -5.32 1.52
N CYS A 172 10.69 -4.00 1.72
CA CYS A 172 11.72 -3.14 1.14
C CYS A 172 12.09 -1.98 2.08
N GLU A 173 13.27 -1.44 1.85
CA GLU A 173 13.82 -0.30 2.57
C GLU A 173 14.33 0.76 1.60
N THR A 174 14.40 2.00 2.08
CA THR A 174 14.89 3.17 1.33
C THR A 174 15.85 3.94 2.22
N ASP A 175 16.87 4.55 1.63
CA ASP A 175 17.80 5.42 2.36
C ASP A 175 17.35 6.88 2.27
N TYR A 176 16.97 7.46 3.40
CA TYR A 176 16.67 8.88 3.58
C TYR A 176 16.81 9.25 5.05
N ALA A 177 17.86 10.01 5.42
CA ALA A 177 18.26 10.19 6.82
C ALA A 177 18.54 8.85 7.53
N GLY A 178 19.25 7.94 6.87
CA GLY A 178 19.41 6.55 7.23
C GLY A 178 18.30 5.66 6.67
N ARG A 179 18.52 4.35 6.71
CA ARG A 179 17.56 3.38 6.19
C ARG A 179 16.25 3.39 6.97
N PHE A 180 15.13 3.35 6.22
CA PHE A 180 13.79 3.21 6.79
C PHE A 180 12.97 2.18 6.01
N VAL A 181 11.98 1.60 6.66
CA VAL A 181 11.05 0.65 6.05
C VAL A 181 10.14 1.40 5.09
N SER A 182 10.29 1.15 3.79
CA SER A 182 9.48 1.74 2.72
C SER A 182 8.41 0.81 2.17
N GLY A 183 8.41 -0.45 2.59
CA GLY A 183 7.34 -1.40 2.31
C GLY A 183 7.35 -2.58 3.26
N VAL A 184 6.15 -3.06 3.58
CA VAL A 184 5.93 -4.26 4.42
C VAL A 184 5.11 -5.28 3.68
N ARG A 185 5.28 -6.56 4.08
CA ARG A 185 4.52 -7.68 3.56
C ARG A 185 4.30 -8.74 4.64
N ARG A 186 3.07 -9.26 4.70
CA ARG A 186 2.73 -10.50 5.42
C ARG A 186 1.71 -11.28 4.58
N GLY A 187 2.09 -12.46 4.11
CA GLY A 187 1.25 -13.24 3.21
C GLY A 187 0.87 -12.48 1.95
N ARG A 188 -0.45 -12.26 1.76
CA ARG A 188 -1.06 -11.52 0.64
C ARG A 188 -1.33 -10.05 0.94
N VAL A 189 -0.89 -9.57 2.10
CA VAL A 189 -1.02 -8.20 2.57
C VAL A 189 0.28 -7.44 2.32
N LEU A 190 0.21 -6.40 1.51
CA LEU A 190 1.30 -5.50 1.17
C LEU A 190 0.97 -4.08 1.59
N ALA A 191 1.98 -3.30 1.94
CA ALA A 191 1.82 -1.86 2.02
C ALA A 191 3.13 -1.14 1.68
N THR A 192 3.03 0.01 1.01
CA THR A 192 4.16 0.82 0.55
C THR A 192 4.06 2.24 1.05
N GLN A 193 5.21 2.85 1.40
CA GLN A 193 5.30 4.27 1.74
C GLN A 193 5.31 5.15 0.48
N PHE A 194 5.84 4.62 -0.60
CA PHE A 194 5.84 5.28 -1.90
C PHE A 194 4.49 5.13 -2.61
N HIS A 195 4.32 5.92 -3.66
CA HIS A 195 3.10 6.00 -4.48
C HIS A 195 3.31 5.29 -5.82
N PRO A 196 2.89 4.02 -5.97
CA PRO A 196 3.01 3.33 -7.26
C PRO A 196 2.25 4.06 -8.38
N GLU A 197 1.08 4.66 -8.08
CA GLU A 197 0.26 5.41 -9.02
C GLU A 197 0.95 6.69 -9.56
N LYS A 198 2.03 7.13 -8.91
CA LYS A 198 2.88 8.25 -9.33
C LYS A 198 4.23 7.80 -9.88
N SER A 199 4.48 6.49 -9.91
CA SER A 199 5.79 5.91 -10.24
C SER A 199 5.86 5.32 -11.64
N GLN A 200 5.10 5.88 -12.58
CA GLN A 200 5.14 5.58 -14.01
C GLN A 200 5.06 4.06 -14.30
N VAL A 201 5.89 3.56 -15.23
CA VAL A 201 5.86 2.16 -15.69
C VAL A 201 6.15 1.17 -14.56
N LYS A 202 7.06 1.51 -13.64
CA LYS A 202 7.44 0.62 -12.54
C LYS A 202 6.37 0.55 -11.45
N GLY A 203 5.66 1.64 -11.22
CA GLY A 203 4.48 1.63 -10.37
C GLY A 203 3.34 0.77 -10.94
N LEU A 204 3.10 0.85 -12.25
CA LEU A 204 2.14 -0.04 -12.93
C LEU A 204 2.60 -1.50 -12.89
N GLN A 205 3.90 -1.77 -13.01
CA GLN A 205 4.44 -3.12 -12.87
C GLN A 205 4.18 -3.69 -11.48
N LEU A 206 4.38 -2.89 -10.42
CA LEU A 206 4.09 -3.31 -9.06
C LEU A 206 2.59 -3.63 -8.88
N TYR A 207 1.70 -2.82 -9.45
CA TYR A 207 0.26 -3.11 -9.42
C TYR A 207 -0.08 -4.40 -10.17
N ARG A 208 0.51 -4.67 -11.34
CA ARG A 208 0.33 -5.94 -12.06
C ARG A 208 0.78 -7.13 -11.21
N ASN A 209 1.94 -7.01 -10.54
CA ASN A 209 2.44 -8.05 -9.65
C ASN A 209 1.49 -8.28 -8.47
N PHE A 210 0.94 -7.21 -7.88
CA PHE A 210 -0.06 -7.32 -6.81
C PHE A 210 -1.32 -8.06 -7.28
N LEU A 211 -1.80 -7.79 -8.50
CA LEU A 211 -2.99 -8.44 -9.03
C LEU A 211 -2.86 -9.96 -9.17
N THR A 212 -1.62 -10.49 -9.31
CA THR A 212 -1.40 -11.95 -9.32
C THR A 212 -1.81 -12.64 -8.00
N LEU A 213 -1.93 -11.89 -6.91
CA LEU A 213 -2.44 -12.40 -5.64
C LEU A 213 -3.97 -12.57 -5.65
N ALA A 214 -4.68 -11.88 -6.55
CA ALA A 214 -6.14 -11.91 -6.68
C ALA A 214 -6.65 -13.05 -7.58
N ASP A 215 -5.75 -13.66 -8.37
CA ASP A 215 -6.11 -14.70 -9.37
C ASP A 215 -6.28 -16.11 -8.78
N ARG A 216 -6.46 -16.26 -7.45
CA ARG A 216 -6.55 -17.57 -6.77
C ARG A 216 -7.85 -17.76 -6.04
#